data_4c9f19ff324203dbe469a5f1f8eefbef
#
_entry.id   4c9f19ff324203dbe469a5f1f8eefbef
#
_cell.length_a   1.000
_cell.length_b   1.000
_cell.length_c   1.000
_cell.angle_alpha   90.00
_cell.angle_beta   90.00
_cell.angle_gamma   90.00
#
_symmetry.space_group_name_H-M   'P 1'
#
loop_
_entity.id
_entity.type
_entity.pdbx_description
1 polymer ?
#
loop_
_entity_poly.entity_id
_entity_poly.type
_entity_poly.pdbx_seq_one_letter_code
_entity_poly.pdbx_strand_id
1 'polypeptide(L)'
;MKKVLATILALVMALALCSVSWADATEVKTEAELTAAVSNGGEIKLGENITLTSTLNLAKDVIIDGQGKYTIKAADNFTSGSDNKTACVLYVSATVTLKDVTVDGNEKCRVIFCDKGKLTIDGATITNGKAPNFIGGVYMTSSASFEMNSGSIVGNKNVENYQNDNYLQYSSDLWIGANATGALTAINGGTIGNVFVNSNAYSASNPGSFTMNGGTVTNLYVEHDKGYGAKFKYTDGTIEHLYLSKENGNGQSIEVTPVKGTDYSGGVSDEQLVTVTLNYNDNQATPTKALKVAKGSTITLPAPTRSGYTFAGWYDDTTKVDAEYKAENNITLTAKWTSTSSGGYYYYQPTTDTKTTDTKGSPKTFDAGIALYVGMALTSAAGVAFVGKKRED
;
A
#
# COMPACT_ATOMS: atom_id res chain seq x y z
N MET A 1 16.07 -13.11 -29.86
CA MET A 1 15.65 -12.43 -28.62
C MET A 1 14.71 -13.27 -27.76
N LYS A 2 13.58 -13.83 -28.23
CA LYS A 2 12.66 -14.64 -27.40
C LYS A 2 13.28 -15.88 -26.72
N LYS A 3 14.27 -16.56 -27.37
CA LYS A 3 14.95 -17.73 -26.78
C LYS A 3 15.95 -17.37 -25.67
N VAL A 4 16.60 -16.20 -25.75
CA VAL A 4 17.52 -15.70 -24.72
C VAL A 4 16.77 -15.27 -23.48
N LEU A 5 15.58 -14.65 -23.64
CA LEU A 5 14.74 -14.24 -22.52
C LEU A 5 14.20 -15.44 -21.74
N ALA A 6 13.82 -16.52 -22.44
CA ALA A 6 13.37 -17.76 -21.80
C ALA A 6 14.49 -18.46 -21.03
N THR A 7 15.74 -18.41 -21.52
CA THR A 7 16.89 -19.01 -20.84
C THR A 7 17.30 -18.21 -19.60
N ILE A 8 17.21 -16.88 -19.64
CA ILE A 8 17.45 -16.02 -18.47
C ILE A 8 16.37 -16.22 -17.39
N LEU A 9 15.10 -16.33 -17.80
CA LEU A 9 14.02 -16.59 -16.86
C LEU A 9 14.12 -17.99 -16.20
N ALA A 10 14.55 -19.00 -16.97
CA ALA A 10 14.80 -20.35 -16.44
C ALA A 10 16.04 -20.39 -15.51
N LEU A 11 17.06 -19.58 -15.79
CA LEU A 11 18.26 -19.48 -14.94
C LEU A 11 17.96 -18.74 -13.61
N VAL A 12 17.11 -17.71 -13.67
CA VAL A 12 16.65 -17.00 -12.46
C VAL A 12 15.76 -17.89 -11.60
N MET A 13 14.88 -18.70 -12.21
CA MET A 13 14.09 -19.70 -11.46
C MET A 13 14.96 -20.86 -10.92
N ALA A 14 16.02 -21.24 -11.59
CA ALA A 14 16.93 -22.30 -11.11
C ALA A 14 17.84 -21.82 -9.96
N LEU A 15 18.18 -20.53 -9.91
CA LEU A 15 18.92 -19.94 -8.78
C LEU A 15 18.02 -19.72 -7.53
N ALA A 16 16.69 -19.60 -7.72
CA ALA A 16 15.75 -19.54 -6.61
C ALA A 16 15.48 -20.93 -5.96
N LEU A 17 15.95 -22.01 -6.58
CA LEU A 17 15.81 -23.40 -6.09
C LEU A 17 17.08 -23.94 -5.42
N CYS A 18 18.04 -23.09 -5.04
CA CYS A 18 18.97 -23.48 -3.98
C CYS A 18 18.19 -23.56 -2.68
N SER A 19 17.38 -24.61 -2.53
CA SER A 19 16.87 -25.04 -1.24
C SER A 19 18.10 -25.37 -0.39
N VAL A 20 18.49 -24.45 0.48
CA VAL A 20 19.25 -24.82 1.66
C VAL A 20 18.37 -25.92 2.28
N SER A 21 18.83 -27.17 2.27
CA SER A 21 18.19 -28.26 2.98
C SER A 21 18.34 -27.94 4.47
N TRP A 22 17.38 -27.19 5.00
CA TRP A 22 17.24 -27.05 6.43
C TRP A 22 16.89 -28.40 6.99
N ALA A 23 17.43 -28.76 8.15
CA ALA A 23 16.94 -29.89 8.94
C ALA A 23 15.41 -29.71 9.12
N ASP A 24 14.70 -30.82 9.37
CA ASP A 24 13.24 -30.77 9.57
C ASP A 24 12.85 -29.60 10.47
N ALA A 25 11.81 -28.86 10.08
CA ALA A 25 11.37 -27.67 10.79
C ALA A 25 11.11 -27.99 12.28
N THR A 26 11.66 -27.19 13.18
CA THR A 26 11.46 -27.36 14.62
C THR A 26 10.08 -26.84 15.02
N GLU A 27 9.18 -27.71 15.50
CA GLU A 27 7.90 -27.27 16.07
C GLU A 27 8.10 -26.75 17.50
N VAL A 28 7.50 -25.60 17.81
CA VAL A 28 7.59 -24.94 19.12
C VAL A 28 6.20 -24.49 19.60
N LYS A 29 5.95 -24.59 20.92
CA LYS A 29 4.65 -24.29 21.54
C LYS A 29 4.74 -23.31 22.69
N THR A 30 5.93 -23.02 23.16
CA THR A 30 6.20 -22.16 24.34
C THR A 30 7.26 -21.10 24.04
N GLU A 31 7.27 -20.03 24.85
CA GLU A 31 8.31 -19.01 24.80
C GLU A 31 9.73 -19.61 24.98
N ALA A 32 9.89 -20.56 25.89
CA ALA A 32 11.18 -21.19 26.15
C ALA A 32 11.66 -22.02 24.94
N GLU A 33 10.78 -22.80 24.31
CA GLU A 33 11.11 -23.56 23.11
C GLU A 33 11.43 -22.64 21.92
N LEU A 34 10.66 -21.55 21.71
CA LEU A 34 10.93 -20.58 20.66
C LEU A 34 12.28 -19.89 20.88
N THR A 35 12.58 -19.47 22.11
CA THR A 35 13.86 -18.84 22.47
C THR A 35 15.05 -19.79 22.22
N ALA A 36 14.91 -21.06 22.56
CA ALA A 36 15.91 -22.08 22.27
C ALA A 36 16.09 -22.31 20.76
N ALA A 37 14.99 -22.41 20.03
CA ALA A 37 15.00 -22.68 18.60
C ALA A 37 15.65 -21.53 17.80
N VAL A 38 15.31 -20.27 18.06
CA VAL A 38 15.91 -19.12 17.36
C VAL A 38 17.40 -18.97 17.62
N SER A 39 17.90 -19.48 18.76
CA SER A 39 19.34 -19.48 19.09
C SER A 39 20.11 -20.47 18.22
N ASN A 40 19.46 -21.49 17.69
CA ASN A 40 20.05 -22.47 16.78
C ASN A 40 19.96 -22.02 15.31
N GLY A 41 18.95 -21.23 14.96
CA GLY A 41 18.63 -20.88 13.57
C GLY A 41 17.80 -21.94 12.87
N GLY A 42 17.43 -21.69 11.61
CA GLY A 42 16.70 -22.65 10.79
C GLY A 42 15.22 -22.35 10.68
N GLU A 43 14.43 -23.33 10.22
CA GLU A 43 12.99 -23.21 10.08
C GLU A 43 12.28 -23.63 11.37
N ILE A 44 11.40 -22.75 11.87
CA ILE A 44 10.65 -22.91 13.11
C ILE A 44 9.18 -22.82 12.78
N LYS A 45 8.40 -23.83 13.16
CA LYS A 45 6.92 -23.83 13.04
C LYS A 45 6.28 -23.63 14.40
N LEU A 46 5.35 -22.70 14.46
CA LEU A 46 4.55 -22.55 15.67
C LEU A 46 3.52 -23.67 15.76
N GLY A 47 3.44 -24.36 16.88
CA GLY A 47 2.41 -25.36 17.18
C GLY A 47 1.26 -24.77 18.00
N GLU A 48 1.47 -23.62 18.65
CA GLU A 48 0.51 -22.87 19.47
C GLU A 48 0.79 -21.36 19.40
N ASN A 49 -0.15 -20.55 19.93
CA ASN A 49 0.10 -19.13 20.16
C ASN A 49 1.16 -18.97 21.26
N ILE A 50 2.15 -18.12 21.02
CA ILE A 50 3.25 -17.91 21.95
C ILE A 50 3.17 -16.48 22.49
N THR A 51 3.17 -16.37 23.82
CA THR A 51 3.22 -15.08 24.52
C THR A 51 4.63 -14.85 25.03
N LEU A 52 5.24 -13.72 24.64
CA LEU A 52 6.60 -13.35 25.05
C LEU A 52 6.56 -12.39 26.25
N THR A 53 7.37 -12.66 27.24
CA THR A 53 7.51 -11.80 28.43
C THR A 53 8.62 -10.75 28.29
N SER A 54 9.50 -10.91 27.31
CA SER A 54 10.57 -9.99 26.96
C SER A 54 10.92 -10.08 25.47
N THR A 55 11.79 -9.18 25.00
CA THR A 55 12.24 -9.16 23.60
C THR A 55 12.87 -10.47 23.16
N LEU A 56 12.40 -11.03 22.06
CA LEU A 56 13.01 -12.17 21.39
C LEU A 56 14.13 -11.69 20.46
N ASN A 57 15.35 -12.17 20.70
CA ASN A 57 16.53 -11.79 19.91
C ASN A 57 16.75 -12.77 18.74
N LEU A 58 16.58 -12.29 17.51
CA LEU A 58 16.76 -13.03 16.26
C LEU A 58 18.16 -12.72 15.68
N ALA A 59 19.20 -13.35 16.25
CA ALA A 59 20.60 -13.14 15.90
C ALA A 59 21.16 -14.22 14.96
N LYS A 60 20.36 -15.15 14.54
CA LYS A 60 20.64 -16.20 13.55
C LYS A 60 19.63 -16.14 12.41
N ASP A 61 20.01 -16.69 11.28
CA ASP A 61 19.11 -16.82 10.13
C ASP A 61 18.00 -17.80 10.47
N VAL A 62 16.74 -17.30 10.45
CA VAL A 62 15.55 -18.07 10.80
C VAL A 62 14.38 -17.78 9.88
N ILE A 63 13.55 -18.80 9.71
CA ILE A 63 12.19 -18.69 9.19
C ILE A 63 11.26 -19.03 10.34
N ILE A 64 10.34 -18.13 10.70
CA ILE A 64 9.30 -18.38 11.69
C ILE A 64 7.98 -18.49 10.94
N ASP A 65 7.42 -19.70 10.88
CA ASP A 65 6.17 -20.03 10.20
C ASP A 65 5.03 -20.18 11.22
N GLY A 66 4.08 -19.26 11.19
CA GLY A 66 2.87 -19.30 12.01
C GLY A 66 1.76 -20.17 11.42
N GLN A 67 1.98 -20.76 10.24
CA GLN A 67 1.06 -21.64 9.54
C GLN A 67 -0.31 -20.99 9.21
N GLY A 68 -0.35 -19.65 9.14
CA GLY A 68 -1.60 -18.90 8.95
C GLY A 68 -2.58 -18.96 10.14
N LYS A 69 -2.11 -19.45 11.27
CA LYS A 69 -2.97 -19.76 12.42
C LYS A 69 -2.47 -19.20 13.74
N TYR A 70 -1.15 -19.16 13.94
CA TYR A 70 -0.57 -18.86 15.24
C TYR A 70 0.02 -17.47 15.34
N THR A 71 0.00 -16.97 16.57
CA THR A 71 0.42 -15.60 16.93
C THR A 71 1.58 -15.62 17.90
N ILE A 72 2.56 -14.73 17.70
CA ILE A 72 3.54 -14.32 18.70
C ILE A 72 3.05 -12.99 19.27
N LYS A 73 2.81 -12.90 20.58
CA LYS A 73 2.24 -11.71 21.20
C LYS A 73 3.06 -11.28 22.42
N ALA A 74 3.22 -9.96 22.61
CA ALA A 74 3.76 -9.43 23.86
C ALA A 74 2.79 -9.68 25.03
N ALA A 75 3.30 -10.15 26.16
CA ALA A 75 2.54 -10.38 27.36
C ALA A 75 1.99 -9.07 27.96
N ASP A 76 0.96 -9.15 28.78
CA ASP A 76 0.44 -7.98 29.51
C ASP A 76 1.49 -7.38 30.45
N ASN A 77 2.38 -8.21 31.00
CA ASN A 77 3.52 -7.86 31.84
C ASN A 77 4.83 -7.82 31.05
N PHE A 78 4.79 -7.58 29.73
CA PHE A 78 5.97 -7.53 28.87
C PHE A 78 7.01 -6.53 29.42
N THR A 79 8.22 -6.97 29.63
CA THR A 79 9.31 -6.13 30.11
C THR A 79 9.97 -5.45 28.91
N SER A 80 9.53 -4.21 28.62
CA SER A 80 10.17 -3.35 27.63
C SER A 80 11.39 -2.66 28.22
N GLY A 81 12.54 -2.79 27.55
CA GLY A 81 13.74 -2.05 27.93
C GLY A 81 13.69 -0.58 27.53
N SER A 82 14.75 0.14 27.81
CA SER A 82 14.89 1.58 27.52
C SER A 82 15.56 1.88 26.16
N ASP A 83 16.19 0.89 25.54
CA ASP A 83 16.84 1.03 24.23
C ASP A 83 16.02 0.36 23.10
N ASN A 84 16.35 0.68 21.87
CA ASN A 84 15.61 0.14 20.72
C ASN A 84 15.69 -1.39 20.61
N LYS A 85 16.77 -2.02 21.11
CA LYS A 85 16.97 -3.47 21.00
C LYS A 85 16.13 -4.27 21.99
N THR A 86 15.78 -3.65 23.09
CA THR A 86 15.02 -4.26 24.18
C THR A 86 13.61 -3.67 24.31
N ALA A 87 13.28 -2.63 23.54
CA ALA A 87 11.95 -2.02 23.50
C ALA A 87 11.11 -2.49 22.30
N CYS A 88 11.21 -3.76 21.96
CA CYS A 88 10.45 -4.37 20.85
C CYS A 88 10.11 -5.84 21.17
N VAL A 89 9.12 -6.37 20.47
CA VAL A 89 8.78 -7.80 20.56
C VAL A 89 9.88 -8.64 19.93
N LEU A 90 10.30 -8.28 18.70
CA LEU A 90 11.34 -8.96 17.95
C LEU A 90 12.51 -7.99 17.65
N TYR A 91 13.71 -8.36 18.09
CA TYR A 91 14.94 -7.71 17.70
C TYR A 91 15.62 -8.53 16.60
N VAL A 92 15.77 -7.95 15.41
CA VAL A 92 16.31 -8.61 14.21
C VAL A 92 17.72 -8.10 13.94
N SER A 93 18.69 -9.02 13.91
CA SER A 93 20.08 -8.72 13.59
C SER A 93 20.74 -9.73 12.63
N ALA A 94 19.92 -10.56 11.99
CA ALA A 94 20.31 -11.59 11.01
C ALA A 94 19.29 -11.62 9.85
N THR A 95 19.31 -12.65 9.01
CA THR A 95 18.30 -12.85 7.97
C THR A 95 17.08 -13.56 8.56
N VAL A 96 15.96 -12.86 8.62
CA VAL A 96 14.72 -13.36 9.24
C VAL A 96 13.58 -13.29 8.24
N THR A 97 12.86 -14.41 8.10
CA THR A 97 11.59 -14.46 7.38
C THR A 97 10.46 -14.74 8.37
N LEU A 98 9.47 -13.86 8.39
CA LEU A 98 8.22 -14.06 9.10
C LEU A 98 7.18 -14.54 8.08
N LYS A 99 6.79 -15.80 8.21
CA LYS A 99 5.91 -16.45 7.26
C LYS A 99 4.58 -16.79 7.92
N ASP A 100 3.49 -16.33 7.32
CA ASP A 100 2.13 -16.67 7.74
C ASP A 100 1.91 -16.61 9.27
N VAL A 101 2.52 -15.63 9.95
CA VAL A 101 2.48 -15.45 11.41
C VAL A 101 1.94 -14.07 11.77
N THR A 102 1.14 -13.98 12.81
CA THR A 102 0.81 -12.69 13.42
C THR A 102 1.82 -12.36 14.50
N VAL A 103 2.41 -11.15 14.45
CA VAL A 103 3.22 -10.60 15.54
C VAL A 103 2.50 -9.39 16.12
N ASP A 104 2.06 -9.53 17.36
CA ASP A 104 1.19 -8.58 18.06
C ASP A 104 1.95 -7.89 19.20
N GLY A 105 2.13 -6.57 19.08
CA GLY A 105 2.78 -5.74 20.09
C GLY A 105 1.98 -5.55 21.37
N ASN A 106 0.69 -5.90 21.37
CA ASN A 106 -0.23 -5.75 22.51
C ASN A 106 -0.21 -4.34 23.16
N GLU A 107 0.12 -3.32 22.34
CA GLU A 107 0.34 -1.93 22.77
C GLU A 107 1.41 -1.76 23.90
N LYS A 108 2.31 -2.72 24.07
CA LYS A 108 3.36 -2.70 25.12
C LYS A 108 4.66 -2.11 24.62
N CYS A 109 5.01 -2.35 23.35
CA CYS A 109 6.27 -1.89 22.78
C CYS A 109 6.16 -1.86 21.24
N ARG A 110 7.24 -1.46 20.57
CA ARG A 110 7.39 -1.65 19.13
C ARG A 110 7.29 -3.13 18.78
N VAL A 111 6.73 -3.46 17.61
CA VAL A 111 6.68 -4.87 17.22
C VAL A 111 8.07 -5.36 16.77
N ILE A 112 8.71 -4.70 15.81
CA ILE A 112 10.00 -5.15 15.26
C ILE A 112 11.01 -3.99 15.23
N PHE A 113 12.21 -4.25 15.74
CA PHE A 113 13.39 -3.43 15.50
C PHE A 113 14.40 -4.24 14.68
N CYS A 114 14.65 -3.81 13.43
CA CYS A 114 15.62 -4.43 12.55
C CYS A 114 16.89 -3.56 12.48
N ASP A 115 17.94 -3.99 13.15
CA ASP A 115 19.20 -3.25 13.30
C ASP A 115 20.16 -3.53 12.14
N LYS A 116 20.18 -4.77 11.66
CA LYS A 116 21.00 -5.22 10.53
C LYS A 116 20.45 -6.53 9.97
N GLY A 117 21.02 -7.00 8.88
CA GLY A 117 20.54 -8.20 8.21
C GLY A 117 19.34 -7.91 7.29
N LYS A 118 18.52 -8.92 7.06
CA LYS A 118 17.36 -8.82 6.18
C LYS A 118 16.08 -9.28 6.91
N LEU A 119 15.04 -8.44 6.89
CA LEU A 119 13.71 -8.83 7.32
C LEU A 119 12.83 -9.07 6.10
N THR A 120 12.26 -10.26 5.97
CA THR A 120 11.27 -10.61 4.95
C THR A 120 9.92 -10.86 5.61
N ILE A 121 8.88 -10.20 5.12
CA ILE A 121 7.48 -10.42 5.48
C ILE A 121 6.83 -11.20 4.34
N ASP A 122 6.38 -12.43 4.66
CA ASP A 122 5.75 -13.34 3.71
C ASP A 122 4.48 -13.93 4.33
N GLY A 123 3.35 -13.30 4.09
CA GLY A 123 2.06 -13.66 4.69
C GLY A 123 1.87 -13.20 6.14
N ALA A 124 2.89 -12.61 6.78
CA ALA A 124 2.79 -12.23 8.18
C ALA A 124 1.98 -10.94 8.40
N THR A 125 1.35 -10.85 9.58
CA THR A 125 0.65 -9.65 10.07
C THR A 125 1.43 -9.03 11.24
N ILE A 126 1.79 -7.76 11.12
CA ILE A 126 2.52 -6.98 12.13
C ILE A 126 1.59 -5.89 12.66
N THR A 127 1.18 -5.98 13.93
CA THR A 127 0.10 -5.13 14.43
C THR A 127 0.21 -4.80 15.91
N ASN A 128 -0.60 -3.84 16.37
CA ASN A 128 -0.74 -3.43 17.77
C ASN A 128 0.58 -3.02 18.45
N GLY A 129 1.55 -2.55 17.66
CA GLY A 129 2.77 -1.96 18.21
C GLY A 129 2.50 -0.56 18.75
N LYS A 130 3.15 -0.22 19.88
CA LYS A 130 3.15 1.13 20.45
C LYS A 130 4.53 1.39 21.05
N ALA A 131 5.34 2.17 20.36
CA ALA A 131 6.68 2.47 20.86
C ALA A 131 6.70 3.67 21.79
N PRO A 132 7.60 3.70 22.75
CA PRO A 132 7.83 4.89 23.57
C PRO A 132 8.48 6.03 22.77
N ASN A 133 9.13 5.71 21.64
CA ASN A 133 9.83 6.63 20.75
C ASN A 133 9.54 6.25 19.30
N PHE A 134 8.99 7.13 18.48
CA PHE A 134 8.79 7.05 17.04
C PHE A 134 7.80 5.98 16.55
N ILE A 135 8.17 4.74 16.30
CA ILE A 135 7.43 3.82 15.43
C ILE A 135 6.95 2.61 16.21
N GLY A 136 5.65 2.30 16.11
CA GLY A 136 5.07 1.11 16.74
C GLY A 136 5.28 -0.18 15.96
N GLY A 137 5.25 -0.13 14.64
CA GLY A 137 5.37 -1.31 13.78
C GLY A 137 6.80 -1.78 13.58
N VAL A 138 7.35 -1.55 12.38
CA VAL A 138 8.68 -2.00 11.96
C VAL A 138 9.63 -0.82 11.82
N TYR A 139 10.68 -0.81 12.60
CA TYR A 139 11.77 0.18 12.51
C TYR A 139 13.01 -0.44 11.88
N MET A 140 13.37 0.05 10.70
CA MET A 140 14.56 -0.35 9.96
C MET A 140 15.66 0.68 10.15
N THR A 141 16.87 0.24 10.57
CA THR A 141 18.04 1.11 10.59
C THR A 141 18.82 1.08 9.28
N SER A 142 19.84 1.92 9.17
CA SER A 142 20.67 2.07 7.98
C SER A 142 21.42 0.81 7.52
N SER A 143 21.60 -0.18 8.41
CA SER A 143 22.32 -1.41 8.10
C SER A 143 21.40 -2.59 7.76
N ALA A 144 20.10 -2.38 7.81
CA ALA A 144 19.10 -3.41 7.54
C ALA A 144 18.53 -3.32 6.12
N SER A 145 18.07 -4.45 5.59
CA SER A 145 17.27 -4.53 4.38
C SER A 145 15.89 -5.12 4.68
N PHE A 146 14.92 -4.77 3.83
CA PHE A 146 13.53 -5.16 4.01
C PHE A 146 12.95 -5.67 2.70
N GLU A 147 12.13 -6.70 2.80
CA GLU A 147 11.33 -7.19 1.70
C GLU A 147 9.95 -7.61 2.21
N MET A 148 8.90 -7.19 1.51
CA MET A 148 7.55 -7.63 1.80
C MET A 148 6.93 -8.22 0.54
N ASN A 149 6.59 -9.51 0.60
CA ASN A 149 5.99 -10.23 -0.51
C ASN A 149 4.47 -10.34 -0.38
N SER A 150 4.00 -10.48 0.86
CA SER A 150 2.58 -10.58 1.20
C SER A 150 2.36 -10.30 2.68
N GLY A 151 1.09 -10.27 3.13
CA GLY A 151 0.73 -10.02 4.53
C GLY A 151 0.37 -8.56 4.82
N SER A 152 0.54 -8.10 6.06
CA SER A 152 0.15 -6.73 6.44
C SER A 152 0.99 -6.15 7.58
N ILE A 153 1.23 -4.83 7.51
CA ILE A 153 1.81 -4.03 8.60
C ILE A 153 0.85 -2.87 8.85
N VAL A 154 -0.05 -3.03 9.81
CA VAL A 154 -1.16 -2.10 10.03
C VAL A 154 -1.56 -2.02 11.51
N GLY A 155 -2.19 -0.92 11.89
CA GLY A 155 -2.75 -0.74 13.23
C GLY A 155 -1.71 -0.50 14.32
N ASN A 156 -0.51 -0.09 13.93
CA ASN A 156 0.55 0.30 14.86
C ASN A 156 0.43 1.80 15.20
N LYS A 157 0.90 2.19 16.36
CA LYS A 157 0.73 3.56 16.89
C LYS A 157 2.07 4.21 17.19
N ASN A 158 2.16 5.49 16.89
CA ASN A 158 3.23 6.35 17.39
C ASN A 158 2.92 6.85 18.81
N VAL A 159 3.92 7.44 19.45
CA VAL A 159 3.75 8.14 20.73
C VAL A 159 2.86 9.36 20.55
N GLU A 160 2.00 9.62 21.51
CA GLU A 160 1.02 10.72 21.48
C GLU A 160 1.65 12.12 21.30
N ASN A 161 2.90 12.32 21.74
CA ASN A 161 3.60 13.60 21.65
C ASN A 161 4.07 14.00 20.22
N TYR A 162 4.06 13.07 19.27
CA TYR A 162 4.45 13.33 17.87
C TYR A 162 3.25 13.56 16.93
N GLN A 163 2.04 13.57 17.44
CA GLN A 163 0.83 13.81 16.63
C GLN A 163 0.75 15.23 16.05
N ASN A 164 1.54 16.17 16.59
CA ASN A 164 1.57 17.56 16.11
C ASN A 164 2.64 17.84 15.05
N ASP A 165 3.58 16.94 14.83
CA ASP A 165 4.56 17.05 13.76
C ASP A 165 3.97 16.40 12.50
N ASN A 166 3.62 17.22 11.52
CA ASN A 166 2.85 16.87 10.32
C ASN A 166 3.37 15.65 9.52
N TYR A 167 4.59 15.19 9.77
CA TYR A 167 5.20 14.08 9.04
C TYR A 167 5.33 12.79 9.88
N LEU A 168 5.49 12.88 11.21
CA LEU A 168 5.68 11.68 12.04
C LEU A 168 4.40 10.84 12.18
N GLN A 169 3.21 11.41 11.92
CA GLN A 169 1.97 10.65 11.85
C GLN A 169 2.03 9.53 10.79
N TYR A 170 2.85 9.68 9.74
CA TYR A 170 2.99 8.68 8.68
C TYR A 170 4.05 7.61 8.97
N SER A 171 4.62 7.55 10.16
CA SER A 171 5.71 6.63 10.50
C SER A 171 5.27 5.44 11.37
N SER A 172 3.98 5.25 11.61
CA SER A 172 3.50 4.30 12.61
C SER A 172 3.76 2.84 12.27
N ASP A 173 3.71 2.46 10.99
CA ASP A 173 3.73 1.06 10.58
C ASP A 173 5.10 0.63 10.06
N LEU A 174 5.71 1.37 9.14
CA LEU A 174 7.04 1.06 8.61
C LEU A 174 7.89 2.31 8.50
N TRP A 175 9.07 2.28 9.13
CA TRP A 175 10.12 3.27 8.96
C TRP A 175 11.29 2.68 8.23
N ILE A 176 11.62 3.26 7.09
CA ILE A 176 12.79 2.89 6.29
C ILE A 176 13.90 3.89 6.59
N GLY A 177 14.88 3.44 7.38
CA GLY A 177 16.05 4.24 7.73
C GLY A 177 16.96 4.52 6.54
N ALA A 178 17.83 5.48 6.70
CA ALA A 178 18.88 5.77 5.73
C ALA A 178 19.71 4.51 5.46
N ASN A 179 19.98 4.19 4.19
CA ASN A 179 20.62 2.95 3.81
C ASN A 179 22.12 3.13 3.54
N ALA A 180 22.96 2.91 4.53
CA ALA A 180 24.42 3.01 4.40
C ALA A 180 25.03 1.94 3.49
N THR A 181 24.37 0.82 3.25
CA THR A 181 24.93 -0.33 2.54
C THR A 181 24.37 -0.52 1.14
N GLY A 182 23.38 0.29 0.70
CA GLY A 182 22.69 0.08 -0.57
C GLY A 182 21.83 -1.18 -0.60
N ALA A 183 21.52 -1.76 0.57
CA ALA A 183 20.70 -2.96 0.65
C ALA A 183 19.28 -2.71 0.11
N LEU A 184 18.75 -3.68 -0.63
CA LEU A 184 17.44 -3.56 -1.26
C LEU A 184 16.33 -3.51 -0.21
N THR A 185 15.51 -2.49 -0.29
CA THR A 185 14.24 -2.41 0.43
C THR A 185 13.13 -2.38 -0.59
N ALA A 186 12.25 -3.37 -0.56
CA ALA A 186 11.20 -3.54 -1.56
C ALA A 186 9.88 -3.99 -0.95
N ILE A 187 8.80 -3.46 -1.50
CA ILE A 187 7.43 -3.95 -1.29
C ILE A 187 6.98 -4.56 -2.62
N ASN A 188 6.81 -5.89 -2.62
CA ASN A 188 6.38 -6.67 -3.78
C ASN A 188 4.87 -7.00 -3.71
N GLY A 189 4.30 -6.95 -2.51
CA GLY A 189 2.88 -7.26 -2.26
C GLY A 189 2.48 -6.94 -0.82
N GLY A 190 1.25 -7.26 -0.44
CA GLY A 190 0.68 -7.04 0.88
C GLY A 190 0.14 -5.63 1.10
N THR A 191 -0.17 -5.28 2.36
CA THR A 191 -0.77 -4.00 2.74
C THR A 191 0.00 -3.35 3.89
N ILE A 192 0.36 -2.08 3.73
CA ILE A 192 0.97 -1.29 4.80
C ILE A 192 0.15 -0.01 5.01
N GLY A 193 -0.11 0.34 6.26
CA GLY A 193 -0.82 1.58 6.59
C GLY A 193 0.03 2.80 6.31
N ASN A 194 1.02 3.06 7.15
CA ASN A 194 1.85 4.25 7.07
C ASN A 194 3.32 3.88 6.84
N VAL A 195 3.93 4.45 5.81
CA VAL A 195 5.35 4.25 5.45
C VAL A 195 6.07 5.59 5.49
N PHE A 196 7.18 5.62 6.21
CA PHE A 196 8.07 6.77 6.27
C PHE A 196 9.44 6.40 5.71
N VAL A 197 9.91 7.15 4.71
CA VAL A 197 11.23 6.97 4.11
C VAL A 197 12.13 8.10 4.56
N ASN A 198 13.14 7.78 5.38
CA ASN A 198 14.00 8.74 6.06
C ASN A 198 15.10 9.28 5.15
N SER A 199 15.35 10.58 5.22
CA SER A 199 16.29 11.31 4.36
C SER A 199 17.77 11.16 4.75
N ASN A 200 18.08 10.70 5.94
CA ASN A 200 19.43 10.79 6.53
C ASN A 200 20.00 12.22 6.56
N ALA A 201 19.49 13.02 7.47
CA ALA A 201 19.88 14.42 7.68
C ALA A 201 21.39 14.71 7.90
N TYR A 202 22.23 13.68 7.96
CA TYR A 202 23.66 13.80 8.26
C TYR A 202 24.58 13.40 7.10
N SER A 203 24.04 12.80 6.02
CA SER A 203 24.87 12.33 4.90
C SER A 203 24.09 12.28 3.58
N ALA A 204 24.59 12.99 2.58
CA ALA A 204 24.04 12.94 1.22
C ALA A 204 24.25 11.59 0.54
N SER A 205 25.18 10.78 1.03
CA SER A 205 25.60 9.55 0.33
C SER A 205 24.61 8.40 0.47
N ASN A 206 23.79 8.39 1.53
CA ASN A 206 22.97 7.22 1.87
C ASN A 206 21.57 7.61 2.38
N PRO A 207 20.75 8.32 1.60
CA PRO A 207 19.37 8.55 1.98
C PRO A 207 18.61 7.23 2.04
N GLY A 208 17.54 7.19 2.82
CA GLY A 208 16.57 6.11 2.76
C GLY A 208 16.12 5.91 1.31
N SER A 209 16.06 4.67 0.88
CA SER A 209 15.67 4.32 -0.46
C SER A 209 14.83 3.06 -0.46
N PHE A 210 13.71 3.09 -1.19
CA PHE A 210 12.93 1.88 -1.35
C PHE A 210 12.21 1.82 -2.72
N THR A 211 11.82 0.61 -3.10
CA THR A 211 11.09 0.34 -4.34
C THR A 211 9.75 -0.33 -4.00
N MET A 212 8.68 0.12 -4.63
CA MET A 212 7.38 -0.52 -4.59
C MET A 212 7.09 -1.16 -5.94
N ASN A 213 7.02 -2.49 -5.94
CA ASN A 213 6.74 -3.32 -7.11
C ASN A 213 5.33 -3.89 -7.11
N GLY A 214 4.57 -3.70 -6.02
CA GLY A 214 3.22 -4.22 -5.84
C GLY A 214 2.68 -3.89 -4.46
N GLY A 215 1.53 -4.46 -4.11
CA GLY A 215 0.87 -4.25 -2.81
C GLY A 215 0.12 -2.92 -2.69
N THR A 216 -0.27 -2.59 -1.46
CA THR A 216 -1.02 -1.36 -1.13
C THR A 216 -0.37 -0.64 0.03
N VAL A 217 -0.19 0.67 -0.11
CA VAL A 217 0.25 1.57 0.95
C VAL A 217 -0.79 2.67 1.11
N THR A 218 -1.31 2.87 2.32
CA THR A 218 -2.30 3.94 2.56
C THR A 218 -1.63 5.30 2.54
N ASN A 219 -0.62 5.52 3.38
CA ASN A 219 0.10 6.80 3.41
C ASN A 219 1.60 6.53 3.25
N LEU A 220 2.20 7.17 2.26
CA LEU A 220 3.64 7.13 2.01
C LEU A 220 4.22 8.54 2.14
N TYR A 221 5.18 8.71 3.04
CA TYR A 221 5.91 9.95 3.22
C TYR A 221 7.38 9.78 2.82
N VAL A 222 7.86 10.61 1.89
CA VAL A 222 9.25 10.66 1.43
C VAL A 222 9.90 11.92 1.98
N GLU A 223 10.81 11.76 2.93
CA GLU A 223 11.38 12.86 3.70
C GLU A 223 12.47 13.63 2.94
N HIS A 224 12.56 14.92 3.26
CA HIS A 224 13.73 15.77 2.99
C HIS A 224 14.10 16.52 4.26
N ASP A 225 15.34 16.39 4.71
CA ASP A 225 15.85 17.14 5.84
C ASP A 225 17.28 17.63 5.54
N LYS A 226 17.63 18.83 6.00
CA LYS A 226 18.95 19.46 5.90
C LYS A 226 19.59 19.40 4.49
N GLY A 227 18.79 19.52 3.46
CA GLY A 227 19.25 19.50 2.07
C GLY A 227 19.39 18.08 1.48
N TYR A 228 18.97 17.03 2.18
CA TYR A 228 19.01 15.66 1.70
C TYR A 228 17.62 15.06 1.56
N GLY A 229 17.33 14.45 0.40
CA GLY A 229 16.05 13.80 0.10
C GLY A 229 16.16 12.28 0.13
N ALA A 230 15.20 11.63 0.79
CA ALA A 230 14.95 10.20 0.64
C ALA A 230 14.49 9.89 -0.79
N LYS A 231 14.62 8.64 -1.22
CA LYS A 231 14.27 8.21 -2.58
C LYS A 231 13.23 7.09 -2.56
N PHE A 232 12.31 7.18 -3.50
CA PHE A 232 11.27 6.19 -3.66
C PHE A 232 11.04 5.89 -5.15
N LYS A 233 11.12 4.62 -5.55
CA LYS A 233 10.80 4.17 -6.90
C LYS A 233 9.43 3.48 -6.89
N TYR A 234 8.48 4.05 -7.63
CA TYR A 234 7.14 3.49 -7.77
C TYR A 234 7.01 2.73 -9.10
N THR A 235 7.10 1.41 -9.05
CA THR A 235 6.99 0.56 -10.24
C THR A 235 5.56 0.08 -10.44
N ASP A 236 4.94 -0.48 -9.40
CA ASP A 236 3.56 -0.98 -9.44
C ASP A 236 2.93 -1.04 -8.02
N GLY A 237 1.65 -1.38 -7.94
CA GLY A 237 0.86 -1.42 -6.72
C GLY A 237 -0.12 -0.26 -6.59
N THR A 238 -0.56 0.03 -5.37
CA THR A 238 -1.48 1.13 -5.05
C THR A 238 -0.93 1.97 -3.91
N ILE A 239 -0.88 3.27 -4.08
CA ILE A 239 -0.61 4.24 -3.03
C ILE A 239 -1.83 5.16 -2.97
N GLU A 240 -2.49 5.22 -1.81
CA GLU A 240 -3.67 6.07 -1.65
C GLU A 240 -3.25 7.54 -1.50
N HIS A 241 -2.23 7.80 -0.67
CA HIS A 241 -1.71 9.14 -0.41
C HIS A 241 -0.18 9.15 -0.45
N LEU A 242 0.41 9.91 -1.37
CA LEU A 242 1.86 10.13 -1.47
C LEU A 242 2.20 11.57 -1.05
N TYR A 243 3.03 11.69 -0.03
CA TYR A 243 3.51 12.96 0.47
C TYR A 243 5.00 13.12 0.21
N LEU A 244 5.39 14.19 -0.47
CA LEU A 244 6.79 14.56 -0.65
C LEU A 244 7.12 15.76 0.25
N SER A 245 8.18 15.67 1.00
CA SER A 245 8.68 16.78 1.81
C SER A 245 9.09 17.95 0.94
N LYS A 246 8.84 19.20 1.39
CA LYS A 246 9.33 20.41 0.72
C LYS A 246 10.83 20.59 0.93
N GLU A 247 11.49 21.20 -0.05
CA GLU A 247 12.95 21.43 -0.09
C GLU A 247 13.54 22.07 1.18
N ASN A 248 12.78 22.87 1.88
CA ASN A 248 13.25 23.64 3.03
C ASN A 248 13.04 22.94 4.39
N GLY A 249 12.72 21.65 4.41
CA GLY A 249 12.86 20.77 5.57
C GLY A 249 12.07 21.07 6.83
N ASN A 250 11.14 22.01 6.84
CA ASN A 250 10.39 22.40 8.05
C ASN A 250 9.16 21.52 8.33
N GLY A 251 9.20 20.22 8.02
CA GLY A 251 8.08 19.31 8.22
C GLY A 251 6.90 19.56 7.26
N GLN A 252 7.01 20.50 6.33
CA GLN A 252 5.98 20.74 5.33
C GLN A 252 6.07 19.69 4.22
N SER A 253 4.91 19.19 3.80
CA SER A 253 4.80 18.24 2.69
C SER A 253 3.80 18.72 1.65
N ILE A 254 3.94 18.13 0.47
CA ILE A 254 3.01 18.29 -0.63
C ILE A 254 2.44 16.93 -0.93
N GLU A 255 1.12 16.80 -0.92
CA GLU A 255 0.48 15.60 -1.44
C GLU A 255 0.51 15.64 -2.96
N VAL A 256 1.01 14.54 -3.57
CA VAL A 256 1.09 14.39 -5.02
C VAL A 256 0.34 13.14 -5.46
N THR A 257 -0.17 13.15 -6.67
CA THR A 257 -0.80 11.97 -7.27
C THR A 257 0.30 10.96 -7.65
N PRO A 258 0.26 9.73 -7.12
CA PRO A 258 1.25 8.71 -7.48
C PRO A 258 1.16 8.32 -8.96
N VAL A 259 2.29 8.29 -9.65
CA VAL A 259 2.39 7.88 -11.06
C VAL A 259 3.36 6.70 -11.16
N LYS A 260 2.87 5.56 -11.65
CA LYS A 260 3.70 4.35 -11.84
C LYS A 260 4.84 4.62 -12.82
N GLY A 261 5.98 3.98 -12.58
CA GLY A 261 7.20 4.17 -13.35
C GLY A 261 7.99 5.42 -12.98
N THR A 262 7.60 6.15 -11.92
CA THR A 262 8.27 7.39 -11.49
C THR A 262 9.21 7.13 -10.33
N ASP A 263 10.38 7.79 -10.38
CA ASP A 263 11.30 7.90 -9.26
C ASP A 263 11.02 9.21 -8.52
N TYR A 264 10.63 9.09 -7.25
CA TYR A 264 10.36 10.22 -6.38
C TYR A 264 11.54 10.48 -5.45
N SER A 265 11.70 11.74 -5.07
CA SER A 265 12.57 12.13 -3.97
C SER A 265 11.87 13.14 -3.08
N GLY A 266 12.21 13.19 -1.80
CA GLY A 266 11.90 14.34 -0.96
C GLY A 266 12.62 15.59 -1.47
N GLY A 267 12.25 16.77 -0.96
CA GLY A 267 12.85 18.03 -1.37
C GLY A 267 12.30 18.60 -2.66
N VAL A 268 11.00 18.50 -2.86
CA VAL A 268 10.31 19.07 -4.03
C VAL A 268 9.87 20.51 -3.76
N SER A 269 9.92 21.36 -4.80
CA SER A 269 9.30 22.67 -4.82
C SER A 269 7.98 22.65 -5.60
N ASP A 270 7.13 23.66 -5.35
CA ASP A 270 5.87 23.81 -6.11
C ASP A 270 6.11 24.01 -7.61
N GLU A 271 7.27 24.55 -8.01
CA GLU A 271 7.66 24.76 -9.42
C GLU A 271 7.96 23.45 -10.18
N GLN A 272 8.32 22.40 -9.44
CA GLN A 272 8.55 21.06 -10.00
C GLN A 272 7.26 20.27 -10.19
N LEU A 273 6.13 20.82 -9.79
CA LEU A 273 4.84 20.17 -9.85
C LEU A 273 3.90 20.92 -10.79
N VAL A 274 3.06 20.17 -11.48
CA VAL A 274 1.98 20.69 -12.30
C VAL A 274 0.66 20.07 -11.89
N THR A 275 -0.43 20.81 -12.10
CA THR A 275 -1.78 20.35 -11.80
C THR A 275 -2.54 20.10 -13.10
N VAL A 276 -2.95 18.85 -13.31
CA VAL A 276 -3.87 18.47 -14.37
C VAL A 276 -5.27 18.36 -13.75
N THR A 277 -6.13 19.31 -14.07
CA THR A 277 -7.53 19.33 -13.59
C THR A 277 -8.42 18.62 -14.58
N LEU A 278 -9.15 17.61 -14.14
CA LEU A 278 -10.11 16.85 -14.93
C LEU A 278 -11.51 17.39 -14.69
N ASN A 279 -12.08 18.05 -15.72
CA ASN A 279 -13.48 18.47 -15.72
C ASN A 279 -14.32 17.44 -16.45
N TYR A 280 -15.13 16.71 -15.72
CA TYR A 280 -15.94 15.61 -16.28
C TYR A 280 -17.07 16.09 -17.21
N ASN A 281 -17.50 17.33 -17.12
CA ASN A 281 -18.52 17.94 -18.01
C ASN A 281 -19.73 17.01 -18.23
N ASP A 282 -20.20 16.40 -17.14
CA ASP A 282 -21.24 15.37 -17.20
C ASP A 282 -22.64 15.91 -16.91
N ASN A 283 -22.77 17.22 -16.71
CA ASN A 283 -23.99 17.92 -16.27
C ASN A 283 -24.56 17.39 -14.94
N GLN A 284 -23.78 16.62 -14.20
CA GLN A 284 -24.03 16.21 -12.83
C GLN A 284 -23.01 16.97 -11.98
N ALA A 285 -23.32 17.30 -10.78
CA ALA A 285 -22.40 18.04 -9.90
C ALA A 285 -21.13 17.22 -9.51
N THR A 286 -20.59 16.44 -10.47
CA THR A 286 -19.34 15.68 -10.25
C THR A 286 -18.20 16.68 -10.08
N PRO A 287 -17.53 16.68 -8.93
CA PRO A 287 -16.43 17.60 -8.68
C PRO A 287 -15.30 17.40 -9.69
N THR A 288 -14.66 18.47 -10.09
CA THR A 288 -13.39 18.38 -10.83
C THR A 288 -12.36 17.64 -10.00
N LYS A 289 -11.56 16.78 -10.63
CA LYS A 289 -10.45 16.09 -9.97
C LYS A 289 -9.13 16.77 -10.36
N ALA A 290 -8.41 17.28 -9.37
CA ALA A 290 -7.07 17.82 -9.57
C ALA A 290 -6.03 16.72 -9.32
N LEU A 291 -5.15 16.50 -10.31
CA LEU A 291 -4.00 15.59 -10.21
C LEU A 291 -2.75 16.46 -10.12
N LYS A 292 -2.09 16.47 -8.96
CA LYS A 292 -0.83 17.18 -8.78
C LYS A 292 0.31 16.18 -9.01
N VAL A 293 1.08 16.38 -10.06
CA VAL A 293 2.10 15.43 -10.52
C VAL A 293 3.43 16.14 -10.80
N ALA A 294 4.53 15.39 -10.83
CA ALA A 294 5.82 15.95 -11.23
C ALA A 294 5.75 16.42 -12.69
N LYS A 295 6.30 17.60 -12.96
CA LYS A 295 6.40 18.16 -14.31
C LYS A 295 7.14 17.18 -15.23
N GLY A 296 6.59 16.95 -16.42
CA GLY A 296 7.11 16.00 -17.40
C GLY A 296 6.70 14.55 -17.19
N SER A 297 5.96 14.22 -16.11
CA SER A 297 5.42 12.88 -15.91
C SER A 297 4.39 12.53 -16.98
N THR A 298 4.37 11.27 -17.39
CA THR A 298 3.28 10.71 -18.21
C THR A 298 2.25 10.07 -17.28
N ILE A 299 1.01 10.50 -17.39
CA ILE A 299 -0.11 9.99 -16.59
C ILE A 299 -1.15 9.32 -17.48
N THR A 300 -1.71 8.22 -17.01
CA THR A 300 -2.86 7.59 -17.67
C THR A 300 -4.14 8.30 -17.25
N LEU A 301 -4.80 8.96 -18.20
CA LEU A 301 -6.06 9.65 -17.96
C LEU A 301 -7.20 8.63 -17.81
N PRO A 302 -8.09 8.78 -16.81
CA PRO A 302 -9.20 7.86 -16.62
C PRO A 302 -10.22 7.97 -17.78
N ALA A 303 -10.90 6.87 -18.07
CA ALA A 303 -12.04 6.83 -18.97
C ALA A 303 -13.34 6.79 -18.14
N PRO A 304 -13.97 7.93 -17.83
CA PRO A 304 -15.16 7.97 -17.00
C PRO A 304 -16.38 7.43 -17.76
N THR A 305 -17.42 7.06 -17.01
CA THR A 305 -18.70 6.60 -17.57
C THR A 305 -19.81 7.60 -17.31
N ARG A 306 -20.76 7.73 -18.25
CA ARG A 306 -21.95 8.58 -18.14
C ARG A 306 -23.14 7.88 -18.79
N SER A 307 -24.24 7.76 -18.05
CA SER A 307 -25.46 7.10 -18.56
C SER A 307 -26.00 7.80 -19.81
N GLY A 308 -26.27 7.04 -20.86
CA GLY A 308 -26.77 7.56 -22.13
C GLY A 308 -25.73 8.24 -23.03
N TYR A 309 -24.43 8.12 -22.67
CA TYR A 309 -23.35 8.72 -23.45
C TYR A 309 -22.15 7.78 -23.56
N THR A 310 -21.40 7.94 -24.62
CA THR A 310 -20.07 7.32 -24.82
C THR A 310 -19.00 8.38 -24.58
N PHE A 311 -17.97 8.03 -23.83
CA PHE A 311 -16.81 8.89 -23.60
C PHE A 311 -16.00 9.05 -24.90
N ALA A 312 -15.91 10.29 -25.40
CA ALA A 312 -15.19 10.61 -26.64
C ALA A 312 -13.69 10.89 -26.40
N GLY A 313 -13.32 11.21 -25.15
CA GLY A 313 -11.94 11.50 -24.74
C GLY A 313 -11.84 12.77 -23.92
N TRP A 314 -10.62 13.01 -23.45
CA TRP A 314 -10.23 14.27 -22.82
C TRP A 314 -9.76 15.28 -23.86
N TYR A 315 -10.04 16.55 -23.62
CA TYR A 315 -9.72 17.65 -24.54
C TYR A 315 -9.12 18.83 -23.80
N ASP A 316 -8.05 19.40 -24.40
CA ASP A 316 -7.58 20.74 -24.11
C ASP A 316 -8.32 21.66 -25.12
N ASP A 317 -9.30 22.37 -24.62
CA ASP A 317 -10.26 23.14 -25.45
C ASP A 317 -10.87 22.30 -26.59
N THR A 318 -10.36 22.43 -27.79
CA THR A 318 -10.84 21.69 -28.98
C THR A 318 -9.94 20.50 -29.34
N THR A 319 -8.73 20.43 -28.81
CA THR A 319 -7.74 19.41 -29.15
C THR A 319 -7.90 18.18 -28.26
N LYS A 320 -8.12 17.03 -28.88
CA LYS A 320 -8.13 15.77 -28.15
C LYS A 320 -6.73 15.42 -27.70
N VAL A 321 -6.59 15.04 -26.44
CA VAL A 321 -5.32 14.55 -25.87
C VAL A 321 -5.30 13.03 -25.81
N ASP A 322 -4.11 12.44 -25.82
CA ASP A 322 -3.91 11.00 -25.68
C ASP A 322 -4.25 10.52 -24.27
N ALA A 323 -4.63 9.26 -24.13
CA ALA A 323 -4.89 8.64 -22.83
C ALA A 323 -3.62 8.62 -21.95
N GLU A 324 -2.44 8.44 -22.58
CA GLU A 324 -1.13 8.63 -21.95
C GLU A 324 -0.71 10.09 -22.15
N TYR A 325 -0.99 10.93 -21.15
CA TYR A 325 -0.80 12.37 -21.22
C TYR A 325 0.48 12.81 -20.52
N LYS A 326 1.35 13.53 -21.21
CA LYS A 326 2.56 14.13 -20.65
C LYS A 326 2.24 15.47 -19.98
N ALA A 327 2.37 15.55 -18.68
CA ALA A 327 2.01 16.71 -17.86
C ALA A 327 3.15 17.76 -17.80
N GLU A 328 3.19 18.70 -18.72
CA GLU A 328 4.25 19.72 -18.79
C GLU A 328 3.86 21.03 -18.09
N ASN A 329 2.57 21.35 -17.99
CA ASN A 329 2.07 22.60 -17.45
C ASN A 329 0.78 22.39 -16.68
N ASN A 330 0.39 23.38 -15.86
CA ASN A 330 -0.95 23.41 -15.30
C ASN A 330 -1.99 23.50 -16.42
N ILE A 331 -2.96 22.60 -16.40
CA ILE A 331 -3.97 22.50 -17.46
C ILE A 331 -5.31 22.00 -16.91
N THR A 332 -6.39 22.38 -17.58
CA THR A 332 -7.72 21.79 -17.35
C THR A 332 -8.13 21.00 -18.58
N LEU A 333 -8.29 19.71 -18.43
CA LEU A 333 -8.81 18.82 -19.47
C LEU A 333 -10.30 18.61 -19.28
N THR A 334 -11.08 18.78 -20.35
CA THR A 334 -12.54 18.64 -20.32
C THR A 334 -12.97 17.36 -21.05
N ALA A 335 -13.81 16.56 -20.39
CA ALA A 335 -14.39 15.38 -21.00
C ALA A 335 -15.38 15.78 -22.10
N LYS A 336 -15.30 15.11 -23.26
CA LYS A 336 -16.37 15.19 -24.30
C LYS A 336 -17.12 13.89 -24.37
N TRP A 337 -18.42 14.02 -24.66
CA TRP A 337 -19.38 12.92 -24.64
C TRP A 337 -20.19 12.88 -25.93
N THR A 338 -20.45 11.68 -26.44
CA THR A 338 -21.35 11.43 -27.58
C THR A 338 -22.62 10.76 -27.07
N SER A 339 -23.80 11.32 -27.34
CA SER A 339 -25.08 10.72 -26.96
C SER A 339 -25.24 9.36 -27.64
N THR A 340 -25.66 8.34 -26.89
CA THR A 340 -25.98 7.01 -27.42
C THR A 340 -27.44 6.92 -27.87
N SER A 341 -28.26 7.94 -27.59
CA SER A 341 -29.64 8.01 -28.12
C SER A 341 -29.58 8.37 -29.60
N SER A 342 -29.71 7.41 -30.48
CA SER A 342 -30.08 7.68 -31.85
C SER A 342 -31.52 8.19 -31.82
N GLY A 343 -31.69 9.50 -31.99
CA GLY A 343 -33.00 10.10 -32.21
C GLY A 343 -33.62 9.54 -33.49
N GLY A 344 -34.38 8.49 -33.34
CA GLY A 344 -35.28 8.08 -34.40
C GLY A 344 -36.30 9.20 -34.57
N TYR A 345 -36.14 10.02 -35.61
CA TYR A 345 -37.23 10.86 -36.10
C TYR A 345 -38.31 9.91 -36.58
N TYR A 346 -39.33 9.67 -35.77
CA TYR A 346 -40.58 9.13 -36.25
C TYR A 346 -41.23 10.22 -37.11
N TYR A 347 -41.12 10.05 -38.41
CA TYR A 347 -41.95 10.77 -39.39
C TYR A 347 -43.38 10.32 -39.17
N TYR A 348 -44.22 11.17 -38.58
CA TYR A 348 -45.65 10.95 -38.50
C TYR A 348 -46.22 11.20 -39.87
N GLN A 349 -46.50 10.16 -40.64
CA GLN A 349 -47.39 10.28 -41.80
C GLN A 349 -48.85 10.23 -41.30
N PRO A 350 -49.62 11.25 -41.54
CA PRO A 350 -51.05 11.17 -41.28
C PRO A 350 -51.68 10.26 -42.31
N THR A 351 -52.06 9.06 -41.92
CA THR A 351 -53.01 8.25 -42.74
C THR A 351 -54.42 8.60 -42.34
N THR A 352 -55.19 8.97 -43.32
CA THR A 352 -56.62 9.23 -43.30
C THR A 352 -57.39 8.03 -42.75
N ASP A 353 -58.44 8.38 -41.98
CA ASP A 353 -59.47 7.54 -41.38
C ASP A 353 -59.88 6.28 -42.12
N THR A 354 -60.01 5.19 -41.39
CA THR A 354 -61.19 4.33 -41.43
C THR A 354 -61.48 3.67 -40.09
N LYS A 355 -62.67 3.90 -39.61
CA LYS A 355 -63.23 3.46 -38.35
C LYS A 355 -63.55 1.98 -38.40
N THR A 356 -63.05 1.17 -37.44
CA THR A 356 -63.70 -0.07 -37.00
C THR A 356 -63.48 -0.32 -35.54
N THR A 357 -64.50 -0.77 -34.89
CA THR A 357 -64.76 -0.98 -33.48
C THR A 357 -64.10 -2.23 -32.90
N ASP A 358 -63.84 -2.15 -31.56
CA ASP A 358 -63.79 -3.20 -30.53
C ASP A 358 -62.62 -4.18 -30.51
N THR A 359 -61.85 -4.21 -29.44
CA THR A 359 -62.08 -5.03 -28.24
C THR A 359 -60.89 -4.92 -27.25
N LYS A 360 -61.27 -5.04 -26.00
CA LYS A 360 -60.36 -5.06 -24.82
C LYS A 360 -59.12 -5.96 -24.95
N GLY A 361 -57.95 -5.43 -24.54
CA GLY A 361 -56.79 -6.21 -24.23
C GLY A 361 -55.78 -5.36 -23.44
N SER A 362 -55.61 -5.63 -22.16
CA SER A 362 -54.58 -5.02 -21.29
C SER A 362 -53.20 -5.15 -21.88
N PRO A 363 -52.35 -4.10 -21.83
CA PRO A 363 -50.95 -4.27 -22.16
C PRO A 363 -50.25 -4.97 -21.02
N LYS A 364 -49.65 -6.11 -21.32
CA LYS A 364 -48.73 -6.79 -20.44
C LYS A 364 -47.43 -5.98 -20.36
N THR A 365 -47.08 -5.58 -19.16
CA THR A 365 -45.76 -5.18 -18.78
C THR A 365 -44.82 -6.37 -18.93
N PHE A 366 -43.77 -6.20 -19.71
CA PHE A 366 -42.49 -6.91 -19.69
C PHE A 366 -41.59 -6.19 -20.70
N ASP A 367 -40.39 -5.82 -20.38
CA ASP A 367 -39.29 -6.65 -19.96
C ASP A 367 -38.22 -5.82 -19.23
N ALA A 368 -37.82 -6.27 -18.07
CA ALA A 368 -36.66 -5.73 -17.37
C ALA A 368 -35.41 -6.34 -17.99
N GLY A 369 -34.79 -5.60 -18.90
CA GLY A 369 -33.44 -5.93 -19.36
C GLY A 369 -32.47 -5.94 -18.20
N ILE A 370 -31.87 -7.09 -17.99
CA ILE A 370 -30.81 -7.33 -16.99
C ILE A 370 -29.63 -6.41 -17.31
N ALA A 371 -29.52 -5.32 -16.56
CA ALA A 371 -28.29 -4.53 -16.54
C ALA A 371 -27.23 -5.33 -15.82
N LEU A 372 -26.25 -5.81 -16.57
CA LEU A 372 -25.05 -6.45 -16.03
C LEU A 372 -24.22 -5.38 -15.30
N TYR A 373 -24.41 -5.30 -13.99
CA TYR A 373 -23.53 -4.51 -13.12
C TYR A 373 -22.18 -5.22 -13.03
N VAL A 374 -21.21 -4.75 -13.77
CA VAL A 374 -19.81 -4.99 -13.41
C VAL A 374 -19.45 -3.98 -12.32
N GLY A 375 -19.79 -4.33 -11.09
CA GLY A 375 -19.37 -3.60 -9.92
C GLY A 375 -17.90 -3.88 -9.66
N MET A 376 -17.06 -2.84 -9.70
CA MET A 376 -15.79 -2.91 -9.01
C MET A 376 -16.09 -3.06 -7.51
N ALA A 377 -15.83 -4.24 -7.00
CA ALA A 377 -15.90 -4.51 -5.57
C ALA A 377 -14.71 -3.83 -4.89
N LEU A 378 -14.96 -2.70 -4.29
CA LEU A 378 -14.17 -2.21 -3.17
C LEU A 378 -14.51 -3.11 -1.98
N THR A 379 -13.72 -4.13 -1.73
CA THR A 379 -13.82 -4.91 -0.50
C THR A 379 -13.11 -4.15 0.62
N SER A 380 -13.86 -3.30 1.29
CA SER A 380 -13.51 -2.90 2.64
C SER A 380 -13.99 -4.02 3.58
N ALA A 381 -13.09 -4.91 3.97
CA ALA A 381 -13.34 -5.88 5.02
C ALA A 381 -13.19 -5.21 6.38
N ALA A 382 -14.28 -4.58 6.87
CA ALA A 382 -14.46 -4.29 8.27
C ALA A 382 -15.77 -4.95 8.72
N GLY A 383 -15.69 -6.24 9.01
CA GLY A 383 -16.76 -6.98 9.64
C GLY A 383 -16.77 -6.74 11.14
N VAL A 384 -17.55 -5.78 11.61
CA VAL A 384 -17.96 -5.72 13.02
C VAL A 384 -19.29 -6.46 13.13
N ALA A 385 -19.26 -7.67 13.67
CA ALA A 385 -20.46 -8.40 14.04
C ALA A 385 -21.01 -7.82 15.35
N PHE A 386 -22.12 -7.08 15.27
CA PHE A 386 -22.93 -6.77 16.44
C PHE A 386 -23.81 -8.00 16.79
N VAL A 387 -23.46 -8.68 17.85
CA VAL A 387 -24.34 -9.67 18.47
C VAL A 387 -25.34 -8.91 19.35
N GLY A 388 -26.55 -8.78 18.86
CA GLY A 388 -27.68 -8.27 19.63
C GLY A 388 -28.08 -9.26 20.72
N LYS A 389 -27.94 -8.87 21.98
CA LYS A 389 -28.42 -9.61 23.12
C LYS A 389 -29.92 -9.38 23.29
N LYS A 390 -30.73 -10.39 22.99
CA LYS A 390 -32.16 -10.42 23.26
C LYS A 390 -32.35 -10.51 24.77
N ARG A 391 -33.09 -9.54 25.33
CA ARG A 391 -33.64 -9.62 26.69
C ARG A 391 -34.89 -10.47 26.59
N GLU A 392 -34.97 -11.49 27.38
CA GLU A 392 -36.21 -12.12 27.82
C GLU A 392 -36.38 -11.85 29.32
N ASP A 393 -37.59 -11.65 29.67
CA ASP A 393 -38.14 -11.26 30.99
C ASP A 393 -37.69 -12.12 32.17
#